data_7045a6495afd410fe4128773bf525461
#
_entry.id   7045a6495afd410fe4128773bf525461
#
_cell.length_a   1.000
_cell.length_b   1.000
_cell.length_c   1.000
_cell.angle_alpha   90.00
_cell.angle_beta   90.00
_cell.angle_gamma   90.00
#
_symmetry.space_group_name_H-M   'P 1'
#
loop_
_entity.id
_entity.type
_entity.pdbx_description
1 polymer ?
#
loop_
_entity_poly.entity_id
_entity_poly.type
_entity_poly.pdbx_seq_one_letter_code
_entity_poly.pdbx_strand_id
1 'polypeptide(L)'
;MLSITDLEKSYSAKKILNGVNLEIKKGEILGFIGANGAGKTTTLNIITGILDSENGKVEINGQTKEDGIAYKKQFFFIPDTINVFNNVSGFDWIRFLMNLYGNDDKERLGKYINRFGMQESIKKPMGSYSYGMMHKVSLIAAFTINPPIIIMDEPLNGLDPNAVLVFKGLIKQYVETGGTVFFSTHLLDVAEKICNTVAILKEGKIILHDEIQNIIGESSLESTFMEAQVYEGKTSVN
;
A
#
# COMPACT_ATOMS: atom_id res chain seq x y z
N MET A 1 10.64 -10.58 3.37
CA MET A 1 10.45 -9.54 2.35
C MET A 1 10.45 -8.15 2.98
N LEU A 2 9.47 -7.77 3.78
CA LEU A 2 9.44 -6.56 4.59
C LEU A 2 9.30 -6.97 6.06
N SER A 3 10.08 -6.36 6.96
CA SER A 3 9.94 -6.53 8.40
C SER A 3 9.91 -5.18 9.12
N ILE A 4 9.04 -5.08 10.09
CA ILE A 4 8.88 -3.96 11.00
C ILE A 4 9.03 -4.50 12.40
N THR A 5 9.92 -3.91 13.18
CA THR A 5 10.19 -4.32 14.56
C THR A 5 10.07 -3.11 15.48
N ASP A 6 9.18 -3.22 16.46
CA ASP A 6 9.01 -2.27 17.59
C ASP A 6 8.82 -0.80 17.18
N LEU A 7 8.04 -0.58 16.10
CA LEU A 7 7.88 0.75 15.51
C LEU A 7 7.06 1.66 16.40
N GLU A 8 7.62 2.80 16.78
CA GLU A 8 6.97 3.79 17.63
C GLU A 8 6.96 5.18 16.99
N LYS A 9 5.87 5.90 17.19
CA LYS A 9 5.70 7.28 16.75
C LYS A 9 4.70 8.02 17.58
N SER A 10 5.06 9.26 17.98
CA SER A 10 4.16 10.19 18.63
C SER A 10 4.08 11.50 17.86
N TYR A 11 2.98 12.22 18.01
CA TYR A 11 2.83 13.62 17.61
C TYR A 11 2.45 14.42 18.85
N SER A 12 3.35 15.30 19.27
CA SER A 12 3.22 16.02 20.56
C SER A 12 3.06 15.01 21.71
N ALA A 13 1.95 15.06 22.44
CA ALA A 13 1.67 14.16 23.57
C ALA A 13 0.90 12.88 23.17
N LYS A 14 0.50 12.72 21.88
CA LYS A 14 -0.31 11.57 21.45
C LYS A 14 0.56 10.52 20.79
N LYS A 15 0.65 9.32 21.39
CA LYS A 15 1.29 8.16 20.78
C LYS A 15 0.39 7.61 19.66
N ILE A 16 0.91 7.53 18.45
CA ILE A 16 0.20 7.06 17.25
C ILE A 16 0.57 5.62 16.91
N LEU A 17 1.85 5.27 17.05
CA LEU A 17 2.33 3.89 16.90
C LEU A 17 2.98 3.48 18.22
N ASN A 18 2.66 2.28 18.68
CA ASN A 18 3.01 1.81 20.01
C ASN A 18 3.58 0.38 19.93
N GLY A 19 4.78 0.25 19.39
CA GLY A 19 5.47 -1.03 19.23
C GLY A 19 4.85 -1.89 18.13
N VAL A 20 4.68 -1.34 16.92
CA VAL A 20 4.16 -2.10 15.77
C VAL A 20 5.20 -3.10 15.31
N ASN A 21 4.81 -4.37 15.27
CA ASN A 21 5.59 -5.48 14.72
C ASN A 21 4.80 -6.09 13.56
N LEU A 22 5.42 -6.23 12.38
CA LEU A 22 4.77 -6.78 11.18
C LEU A 22 5.82 -7.43 10.27
N GLU A 23 5.51 -8.60 9.76
CA GLU A 23 6.32 -9.28 8.75
C GLU A 23 5.47 -9.57 7.51
N ILE A 24 6.01 -9.26 6.32
CA ILE A 24 5.38 -9.56 5.02
C ILE A 24 6.32 -10.46 4.23
N LYS A 25 5.81 -11.61 3.81
CA LYS A 25 6.56 -12.58 3.00
C LYS A 25 6.60 -12.16 1.53
N LYS A 26 7.54 -12.70 0.78
CA LYS A 26 7.58 -12.52 -0.66
C LYS A 26 6.38 -13.21 -1.33
N GLY A 27 5.77 -12.57 -2.32
CA GLY A 27 4.61 -13.11 -3.00
C GLY A 27 3.30 -13.00 -2.22
N GLU A 28 3.24 -12.11 -1.24
CA GLU A 28 2.08 -11.88 -0.38
C GLU A 28 1.32 -10.63 -0.79
N ILE A 29 -0.01 -10.67 -0.65
CA ILE A 29 -0.90 -9.52 -0.70
C ILE A 29 -1.38 -9.27 0.72
N LEU A 30 -0.81 -8.29 1.40
CA LEU A 30 -1.19 -7.92 2.76
C LEU A 30 -2.12 -6.71 2.75
N GLY A 31 -3.30 -6.89 3.35
CA GLY A 31 -4.25 -5.82 3.66
C GLY A 31 -4.01 -5.26 5.07
N PHE A 32 -3.67 -3.97 5.15
CA PHE A 32 -3.44 -3.27 6.42
C PHE A 32 -4.70 -2.52 6.81
N ILE A 33 -5.44 -3.09 7.74
CA ILE A 33 -6.81 -2.69 8.07
C ILE A 33 -6.83 -1.92 9.39
N GLY A 34 -7.67 -0.92 9.47
CA GLY A 34 -7.86 -0.15 10.72
C GLY A 34 -8.77 1.04 10.51
N ALA A 35 -9.34 1.54 11.59
CA ALA A 35 -10.15 2.74 11.59
C ALA A 35 -9.34 3.99 11.15
N ASN A 36 -10.02 5.07 10.80
CA ASN A 36 -9.36 6.34 10.55
C ASN A 36 -8.66 6.81 11.82
N GLY A 37 -7.39 7.22 11.68
CA GLY A 37 -6.55 7.62 12.81
C GLY A 37 -5.90 6.47 13.58
N ALA A 38 -6.05 5.21 13.17
CA ALA A 38 -5.39 4.07 13.81
C ALA A 38 -3.86 4.06 13.64
N GLY A 39 -3.31 4.83 12.67
CA GLY A 39 -1.89 4.93 12.40
C GLY A 39 -1.44 4.33 11.06
N LYS A 40 -2.36 3.90 10.18
CA LYS A 40 -2.04 3.25 8.90
C LYS A 40 -1.11 4.11 8.02
N THR A 41 -1.53 5.32 7.66
CA THR A 41 -0.73 6.26 6.85
C THR A 41 0.60 6.60 7.52
N THR A 42 0.63 6.76 8.85
CA THR A 42 1.86 7.01 9.60
C THR A 42 2.84 5.85 9.45
N THR A 43 2.35 4.61 9.55
CA THR A 43 3.15 3.40 9.35
C THR A 43 3.73 3.35 7.93
N LEU A 44 2.89 3.57 6.90
CA LEU A 44 3.34 3.57 5.50
C LEU A 44 4.36 4.68 5.22
N ASN A 45 4.16 5.87 5.78
CA ASN A 45 5.11 6.98 5.63
C ASN A 45 6.47 6.70 6.29
N ILE A 46 6.49 5.98 7.41
CA ILE A 46 7.76 5.58 8.04
C ILE A 46 8.46 4.50 7.19
N ILE A 47 7.72 3.49 6.72
CA ILE A 47 8.26 2.45 5.84
C ILE A 47 8.89 3.07 4.59
N THR A 48 8.25 4.07 4.02
CA THR A 48 8.72 4.71 2.77
C THR A 48 9.77 5.78 2.99
N GLY A 49 10.13 6.06 4.25
CA GLY A 49 11.13 7.06 4.63
C GLY A 49 10.69 8.50 4.40
N ILE A 50 9.38 8.75 4.30
CA ILE A 50 8.78 10.10 4.27
C ILE A 50 8.77 10.67 5.69
N LEU A 51 8.65 9.80 6.70
CA LEU A 51 8.59 10.14 8.11
C LEU A 51 9.60 9.30 8.89
N ASP A 52 10.24 9.89 9.89
CA ASP A 52 11.11 9.15 10.82
C ASP A 52 10.30 8.59 11.99
N SER A 53 10.64 7.35 12.38
CA SER A 53 10.17 6.75 13.63
C SER A 53 10.93 7.34 14.83
N GLU A 54 10.34 7.22 16.03
CA GLU A 54 11.03 7.51 17.30
C GLU A 54 11.83 6.30 17.78
N ASN A 55 11.30 5.12 17.52
CA ASN A 55 11.94 3.85 17.84
C ASN A 55 11.57 2.79 16.79
N GLY A 56 12.28 1.66 16.82
CA GLY A 56 12.02 0.53 15.94
C GLY A 56 12.82 0.55 14.64
N LYS A 57 12.69 -0.52 13.88
CA LYS A 57 13.41 -0.76 12.64
C LYS A 57 12.48 -1.20 11.52
N VAL A 58 12.78 -0.75 10.31
CA VAL A 58 12.14 -1.21 9.06
C VAL A 58 13.20 -1.74 8.12
N GLU A 59 12.98 -2.92 7.57
CA GLU A 59 13.86 -3.56 6.59
C GLU A 59 13.03 -4.08 5.40
N ILE A 60 13.50 -3.84 4.19
CA ILE A 60 12.96 -4.41 2.96
C ILE A 60 14.08 -5.16 2.25
N ASN A 61 13.96 -6.47 2.10
CA ASN A 61 15.00 -7.35 1.53
C ASN A 61 16.38 -7.17 2.21
N GLY A 62 16.39 -6.99 3.53
CA GLY A 62 17.62 -6.78 4.32
C GLY A 62 18.22 -5.38 4.19
N GLN A 63 17.57 -4.46 3.50
CA GLN A 63 17.97 -3.06 3.36
C GLN A 63 17.13 -2.16 4.26
N THR A 64 17.74 -1.10 4.76
CA THR A 64 17.13 -0.07 5.61
C THR A 64 17.20 1.29 4.93
N LYS A 65 16.57 2.30 5.49
CA LYS A 65 16.60 3.67 4.93
C LYS A 65 18.02 4.25 4.83
N GLU A 66 18.96 3.77 5.64
CA GLU A 66 20.37 4.17 5.61
C GLU A 66 21.08 3.72 4.33
N ASP A 67 20.57 2.69 3.64
CA ASP A 67 21.07 2.21 2.34
C ASP A 67 20.63 3.12 1.16
N GLY A 68 19.89 4.19 1.44
CA GLY A 68 19.58 5.26 0.51
C GLY A 68 18.82 4.81 -0.74
N ILE A 69 19.47 4.93 -1.92
CA ILE A 69 18.85 4.60 -3.21
C ILE A 69 18.55 3.09 -3.31
N ALA A 70 19.39 2.23 -2.74
CA ALA A 70 19.19 0.79 -2.77
C ALA A 70 17.90 0.39 -2.04
N TYR A 71 17.63 1.00 -0.88
CA TYR A 71 16.37 0.84 -0.16
C TYR A 71 15.18 1.35 -0.97
N LYS A 72 15.26 2.58 -1.53
CA LYS A 72 14.16 3.20 -2.30
C LYS A 72 13.81 2.42 -3.56
N LYS A 73 14.73 1.68 -4.14
CA LYS A 73 14.47 0.80 -5.28
C LYS A 73 13.74 -0.50 -4.91
N GLN A 74 13.61 -0.83 -3.61
CA GLN A 74 12.89 -2.01 -3.19
C GLN A 74 11.37 -1.86 -3.30
N PHE A 75 10.85 -0.65 -3.32
CA PHE A 75 9.41 -0.42 -3.33
C PHE A 75 9.00 0.69 -4.30
N PHE A 76 7.73 0.70 -4.66
CA PHE A 76 7.04 1.85 -5.23
C PHE A 76 5.88 2.22 -4.31
N PHE A 77 5.79 3.48 -3.90
CA PHE A 77 4.75 3.96 -3.00
C PHE A 77 3.70 4.80 -3.72
N ILE A 78 2.43 4.47 -3.51
CA ILE A 78 1.27 5.25 -3.95
C ILE A 78 0.57 5.79 -2.70
N PRO A 79 0.70 7.09 -2.38
CA PRO A 79 -0.02 7.71 -1.27
C PRO A 79 -1.50 7.92 -1.63
N ASP A 80 -2.38 8.05 -0.63
CA ASP A 80 -3.78 8.41 -0.82
C ASP A 80 -3.91 9.75 -1.57
N THR A 81 -3.17 10.77 -1.18
CA THR A 81 -3.12 12.05 -1.90
C THR A 81 -1.89 12.14 -2.79
N ILE A 82 -2.10 12.12 -4.09
CA ILE A 82 -1.02 12.14 -5.08
C ILE A 82 -0.70 13.58 -5.46
N ASN A 83 0.48 14.03 -5.06
CA ASN A 83 1.02 15.33 -5.49
C ASN A 83 1.84 15.16 -6.76
N VAL A 84 1.48 15.89 -7.81
CA VAL A 84 2.12 15.80 -9.13
C VAL A 84 2.56 17.16 -9.66
N PHE A 85 3.46 17.14 -10.63
CA PHE A 85 3.84 18.32 -11.39
C PHE A 85 2.75 18.68 -12.40
N ASN A 86 2.00 19.75 -12.17
CA ASN A 86 0.81 20.11 -12.94
C ASN A 86 1.08 20.23 -14.45
N ASN A 87 2.28 20.63 -14.87
CA ASN A 87 2.65 20.87 -16.27
C ASN A 87 3.31 19.66 -16.96
N VAL A 88 3.48 18.55 -16.25
CA VAL A 88 4.09 17.31 -16.79
C VAL A 88 3.00 16.37 -17.23
N SER A 89 3.13 15.70 -18.39
CA SER A 89 2.18 14.67 -18.79
C SER A 89 2.36 13.39 -17.95
N GLY A 90 1.27 12.63 -17.80
CA GLY A 90 1.35 11.33 -17.12
C GLY A 90 2.35 10.37 -17.80
N PHE A 91 2.43 10.43 -19.13
CA PHE A 91 3.39 9.64 -19.91
C PHE A 91 4.85 10.00 -19.59
N ASP A 92 5.19 11.28 -19.56
CA ASP A 92 6.56 11.73 -19.28
C ASP A 92 6.92 11.48 -17.82
N TRP A 93 5.98 11.65 -16.90
CA TRP A 93 6.15 11.33 -15.49
C TRP A 93 6.45 9.84 -15.27
N ILE A 94 5.68 8.94 -15.90
CA ILE A 94 5.93 7.49 -15.80
C ILE A 94 7.29 7.15 -16.41
N ARG A 95 7.64 7.69 -17.57
CA ARG A 95 8.94 7.45 -18.21
C ARG A 95 10.10 7.92 -17.35
N PHE A 96 9.97 9.08 -16.69
CA PHE A 96 10.96 9.57 -15.74
C PHE A 96 11.16 8.57 -14.59
N LEU A 97 10.07 8.08 -14.00
CA LEU A 97 10.13 7.07 -12.93
C LEU A 97 10.74 5.75 -13.42
N MET A 98 10.36 5.26 -14.59
CA MET A 98 10.95 4.07 -15.20
C MET A 98 12.49 4.20 -15.29
N ASN A 99 12.98 5.35 -15.75
CA ASN A 99 14.42 5.61 -15.84
C ASN A 99 15.09 5.59 -14.45
N LEU A 100 14.47 6.15 -13.42
CA LEU A 100 15.00 6.11 -12.04
C LEU A 100 15.14 4.68 -11.51
N TYR A 101 14.20 3.82 -11.86
CA TYR A 101 14.24 2.41 -11.47
C TYR A 101 15.09 1.53 -12.40
N GLY A 102 15.57 2.08 -13.51
CA GLY A 102 16.34 1.33 -14.50
C GLY A 102 15.50 0.37 -15.34
N ASN A 103 14.22 0.72 -15.58
CA ASN A 103 13.28 -0.04 -16.37
C ASN A 103 13.00 0.70 -17.70
N ASP A 104 12.95 0.00 -18.83
CA ASP A 104 12.58 0.55 -20.16
C ASP A 104 11.54 -0.32 -20.89
N ASP A 105 10.66 -0.99 -20.15
CA ASP A 105 9.62 -1.85 -20.73
C ASP A 105 8.45 -1.01 -21.29
N LYS A 106 8.63 -0.51 -22.50
CA LYS A 106 7.64 0.32 -23.22
C LYS A 106 6.39 -0.46 -23.62
N GLU A 107 6.53 -1.76 -23.87
CA GLU A 107 5.41 -2.63 -24.22
C GLU A 107 4.47 -2.79 -23.03
N ARG A 108 5.04 -3.07 -21.85
CA ARG A 108 4.28 -3.14 -20.59
C ARG A 108 3.59 -1.82 -20.26
N LEU A 109 4.27 -0.68 -20.46
CA LEU A 109 3.66 0.64 -20.30
C LEU A 109 2.46 0.82 -21.21
N GLY A 110 2.59 0.53 -22.51
CA GLY A 110 1.49 0.63 -23.47
C GLY A 110 0.30 -0.27 -23.10
N LYS A 111 0.58 -1.50 -22.69
CA LYS A 111 -0.42 -2.46 -22.22
C LYS A 111 -1.22 -1.92 -21.03
N TYR A 112 -0.58 -1.32 -20.03
CA TYR A 112 -1.27 -0.84 -18.84
C TYR A 112 -2.00 0.48 -19.09
N ILE A 113 -1.49 1.38 -19.94
CA ILE A 113 -2.22 2.55 -20.40
C ILE A 113 -3.56 2.13 -21.02
N ASN A 114 -3.54 1.11 -21.89
CA ASN A 114 -4.75 0.58 -22.52
C ASN A 114 -5.71 -0.05 -21.49
N ARG A 115 -5.21 -0.86 -20.57
CA ARG A 115 -6.05 -1.53 -19.57
C ARG A 115 -6.78 -0.56 -18.65
N PHE A 116 -6.15 0.56 -18.29
CA PHE A 116 -6.77 1.61 -17.46
C PHE A 116 -7.56 2.65 -18.26
N GLY A 117 -7.64 2.53 -19.60
CA GLY A 117 -8.40 3.44 -20.45
C GLY A 117 -7.81 4.86 -20.49
N MET A 118 -6.47 4.99 -20.43
CA MET A 118 -5.78 6.30 -20.33
C MET A 118 -5.18 6.78 -21.68
N GLN A 119 -5.45 6.11 -22.80
CA GLN A 119 -4.79 6.35 -24.09
C GLN A 119 -4.88 7.81 -24.56
N GLU A 120 -6.06 8.42 -24.44
CA GLU A 120 -6.31 9.78 -24.88
C GLU A 120 -5.85 10.85 -23.88
N SER A 121 -5.69 10.45 -22.62
CA SER A 121 -5.41 11.38 -21.52
C SER A 121 -3.97 11.37 -21.08
N ILE A 122 -3.25 10.25 -21.26
CA ILE A 122 -1.91 10.04 -20.70
C ILE A 122 -0.87 11.09 -21.13
N LYS A 123 -1.07 11.70 -22.31
CA LYS A 123 -0.19 12.75 -22.86
C LYS A 123 -0.63 14.17 -22.46
N LYS A 124 -1.78 14.33 -21.79
CA LYS A 124 -2.23 15.63 -21.29
C LYS A 124 -1.49 15.97 -19.99
N PRO A 125 -1.34 17.25 -19.63
CA PRO A 125 -0.77 17.65 -18.35
C PRO A 125 -1.54 17.08 -17.17
N MET A 126 -0.83 16.55 -16.18
CA MET A 126 -1.44 15.92 -15.01
C MET A 126 -2.27 16.88 -14.15
N GLY A 127 -2.03 18.19 -14.22
CA GLY A 127 -2.87 19.20 -13.59
C GLY A 127 -4.32 19.23 -14.11
N SER A 128 -4.61 18.60 -15.26
CA SER A 128 -5.97 18.45 -15.81
C SER A 128 -6.64 17.14 -15.42
N TYR A 129 -5.98 16.27 -14.66
CA TYR A 129 -6.51 14.96 -14.31
C TYR A 129 -7.48 15.04 -13.13
N SER A 130 -8.52 14.21 -13.21
CA SER A 130 -9.33 13.93 -12.02
C SER A 130 -8.54 13.13 -10.99
N TYR A 131 -9.03 13.09 -9.76
CA TYR A 131 -8.45 12.27 -8.69
C TYR A 131 -8.28 10.80 -9.11
N GLY A 132 -9.32 10.19 -9.70
CA GLY A 132 -9.25 8.80 -10.20
C GLY A 132 -8.24 8.63 -11.35
N MET A 133 -8.05 9.63 -12.23
CA MET A 133 -7.03 9.57 -13.27
C MET A 133 -5.62 9.63 -12.68
N MET A 134 -5.40 10.39 -11.61
CA MET A 134 -4.13 10.43 -10.87
C MET A 134 -3.79 9.06 -10.29
N HIS A 135 -4.78 8.40 -9.66
CA HIS A 135 -4.60 7.04 -9.15
C HIS A 135 -4.30 6.04 -10.26
N LYS A 136 -5.03 6.09 -11.40
CA LYS A 136 -4.76 5.23 -12.56
C LYS A 136 -3.32 5.39 -13.07
N VAL A 137 -2.84 6.61 -13.21
CA VAL A 137 -1.46 6.88 -13.67
C VAL A 137 -0.42 6.34 -12.69
N SER A 138 -0.64 6.48 -11.38
CA SER A 138 0.26 5.94 -10.35
C SER A 138 0.27 4.41 -10.34
N LEU A 139 -0.89 3.77 -10.55
CA LEU A 139 -0.98 2.31 -10.71
C LEU A 139 -0.27 1.83 -11.98
N ILE A 140 -0.45 2.54 -13.11
CA ILE A 140 0.28 2.26 -14.35
C ILE A 140 1.78 2.33 -14.11
N ALA A 141 2.27 3.38 -13.41
CA ALA A 141 3.68 3.52 -13.07
C ALA A 141 4.18 2.33 -12.22
N ALA A 142 3.49 2.02 -11.13
CA ALA A 142 3.86 0.96 -10.20
C ALA A 142 3.99 -0.40 -10.90
N PHE A 143 2.96 -0.81 -11.65
CA PHE A 143 2.98 -2.09 -12.35
C PHE A 143 3.94 -2.12 -13.54
N THR A 144 4.22 -0.97 -14.19
CA THR A 144 5.22 -0.90 -15.27
C THR A 144 6.63 -1.03 -14.70
N ILE A 145 6.94 -0.32 -13.63
CA ILE A 145 8.24 -0.34 -12.95
C ILE A 145 8.53 -1.73 -12.38
N ASN A 146 7.49 -2.40 -11.88
CA ASN A 146 7.58 -3.77 -11.34
C ASN A 146 8.64 -3.90 -10.21
N PRO A 147 8.55 -3.09 -9.14
CA PRO A 147 9.50 -3.15 -8.02
C PRO A 147 9.32 -4.45 -7.22
N PRO A 148 10.21 -4.80 -6.29
CA PRO A 148 10.02 -5.95 -5.39
C PRO A 148 8.73 -5.91 -4.57
N ILE A 149 8.32 -4.71 -4.09
CA ILE A 149 7.05 -4.50 -3.36
C ILE A 149 6.35 -3.22 -3.82
N ILE A 150 5.03 -3.29 -4.00
CA ILE A 150 4.16 -2.12 -4.19
C ILE A 150 3.47 -1.82 -2.85
N ILE A 151 3.68 -0.60 -2.35
CA ILE A 151 3.08 -0.10 -1.10
C ILE A 151 2.04 0.95 -1.49
N MET A 152 0.81 0.86 -0.93
CA MET A 152 -0.27 1.76 -1.32
C MET A 152 -1.10 2.18 -0.11
N ASP A 153 -1.46 3.45 -0.04
CA ASP A 153 -2.40 3.98 0.96
C ASP A 153 -3.76 4.20 0.28
N GLU A 154 -4.78 3.44 0.70
CA GLU A 154 -6.17 3.50 0.21
C GLU A 154 -6.29 3.47 -1.34
N PRO A 155 -5.70 2.51 -2.05
CA PRO A 155 -5.51 2.55 -3.51
C PRO A 155 -6.79 2.51 -4.34
N LEU A 156 -7.92 2.19 -3.74
CA LEU A 156 -9.21 2.08 -4.43
C LEU A 156 -10.02 3.38 -4.39
N ASN A 157 -9.60 4.36 -3.59
CA ASN A 157 -10.29 5.63 -3.50
C ASN A 157 -10.33 6.33 -4.86
N GLY A 158 -11.54 6.73 -5.29
CA GLY A 158 -11.77 7.46 -6.53
C GLY A 158 -11.62 6.66 -7.84
N LEU A 159 -11.34 5.35 -7.77
CA LEU A 159 -11.35 4.49 -8.95
C LEU A 159 -12.78 4.15 -9.36
N ASP A 160 -13.03 4.19 -10.67
CA ASP A 160 -14.28 3.67 -11.23
C ASP A 160 -14.32 2.12 -11.15
N PRO A 161 -15.52 1.50 -11.24
CA PRO A 161 -15.67 0.05 -11.12
C PRO A 161 -14.80 -0.76 -12.10
N ASN A 162 -14.60 -0.25 -13.31
CA ASN A 162 -13.76 -0.92 -14.31
C ASN A 162 -12.27 -0.88 -13.90
N ALA A 163 -11.79 0.27 -13.42
CA ALA A 163 -10.43 0.41 -12.92
C ALA A 163 -10.17 -0.49 -11.69
N VAL A 164 -11.17 -0.67 -10.82
CA VAL A 164 -11.08 -1.62 -9.68
C VAL A 164 -10.93 -3.06 -10.19
N LEU A 165 -11.66 -3.47 -11.22
CA LEU A 165 -11.51 -4.81 -11.81
C LEU A 165 -10.12 -5.01 -12.42
N VAL A 166 -9.62 -4.00 -13.16
CA VAL A 166 -8.28 -4.01 -13.72
C VAL A 166 -7.23 -4.13 -12.61
N PHE A 167 -7.34 -3.33 -11.56
CA PHE A 167 -6.46 -3.35 -10.41
C PHE A 167 -6.40 -4.74 -9.74
N LYS A 168 -7.55 -5.35 -9.46
CA LYS A 168 -7.63 -6.70 -8.89
C LYS A 168 -6.90 -7.74 -9.74
N GLY A 169 -7.10 -7.72 -11.05
CA GLY A 169 -6.42 -8.61 -11.99
C GLY A 169 -4.89 -8.38 -12.04
N LEU A 170 -4.46 -7.12 -11.97
CA LEU A 170 -3.04 -6.76 -11.99
C LEU A 170 -2.30 -7.16 -10.72
N ILE A 171 -2.89 -6.92 -9.55
CA ILE A 171 -2.31 -7.36 -8.26
C ILE A 171 -2.06 -8.87 -8.28
N LYS A 172 -3.06 -9.65 -8.69
CA LYS A 172 -2.95 -11.11 -8.74
C LYS A 172 -1.83 -11.55 -9.67
N GLN A 173 -1.81 -11.02 -10.90
CA GLN A 173 -0.75 -11.30 -11.86
C GLN A 173 0.64 -10.89 -11.35
N TYR A 174 0.75 -9.74 -10.67
CA TYR A 174 2.01 -9.23 -10.13
C TYR A 174 2.56 -10.15 -9.03
N VAL A 175 1.71 -10.62 -8.14
CA VAL A 175 2.09 -11.53 -7.06
C VAL A 175 2.43 -12.93 -7.59
N GLU A 176 1.70 -13.45 -8.58
CA GLU A 176 2.02 -14.71 -9.26
C GLU A 176 3.41 -14.69 -9.93
N THR A 177 3.90 -13.51 -10.32
CA THR A 177 5.27 -13.34 -10.86
C THR A 177 6.33 -13.03 -9.78
N GLY A 178 5.98 -13.13 -8.51
CA GLY A 178 6.88 -13.00 -7.36
C GLY A 178 6.98 -11.61 -6.76
N GLY A 179 6.12 -10.67 -7.18
CA GLY A 179 5.97 -9.37 -6.54
C GLY A 179 5.25 -9.48 -5.20
N THR A 180 5.33 -8.45 -4.38
CA THR A 180 4.65 -8.35 -3.08
C THR A 180 3.81 -7.09 -3.04
N VAL A 181 2.63 -7.15 -2.42
CA VAL A 181 1.73 -6.00 -2.31
C VAL A 181 1.39 -5.75 -0.85
N PHE A 182 1.53 -4.52 -0.43
CA PHE A 182 1.13 -4.04 0.89
C PHE A 182 0.24 -2.82 0.73
N PHE A 183 -1.01 -2.89 1.12
CA PHE A 183 -1.89 -1.72 1.03
C PHE A 183 -2.76 -1.53 2.26
N SER A 184 -2.97 -0.27 2.62
CA SER A 184 -3.95 0.09 3.63
C SER A 184 -5.35 0.13 3.02
N THR A 185 -6.35 -0.24 3.81
CA THR A 185 -7.76 -0.04 3.44
C THR A 185 -8.66 -0.05 4.67
N HIS A 186 -9.81 0.60 4.55
CA HIS A 186 -10.93 0.48 5.47
C HIS A 186 -12.08 -0.36 4.88
N LEU A 187 -11.95 -0.82 3.63
CA LEU A 187 -12.95 -1.62 2.91
C LEU A 187 -12.70 -3.11 3.15
N LEU A 188 -13.33 -3.67 4.16
CA LEU A 188 -13.13 -5.06 4.60
C LEU A 188 -13.50 -6.08 3.54
N ASP A 189 -14.62 -5.87 2.84
CA ASP A 189 -15.10 -6.74 1.76
C ASP A 189 -14.12 -6.82 0.58
N VAL A 190 -13.36 -5.77 0.34
CA VAL A 190 -12.32 -5.74 -0.67
C VAL A 190 -11.08 -6.48 -0.20
N ALA A 191 -10.64 -6.23 1.03
CA ALA A 191 -9.50 -6.93 1.63
C ALA A 191 -9.75 -8.45 1.64
N GLU A 192 -10.93 -8.89 2.06
CA GLU A 192 -11.33 -10.30 2.10
C GLU A 192 -11.22 -10.99 0.73
N LYS A 193 -11.54 -10.27 -0.36
CA LYS A 193 -11.52 -10.83 -1.73
C LYS A 193 -10.18 -10.78 -2.43
N ILE A 194 -9.25 -9.95 -1.97
CA ILE A 194 -7.99 -9.69 -2.68
C ILE A 194 -6.78 -10.19 -1.90
N CYS A 195 -6.78 -10.02 -0.57
CA CYS A 195 -5.61 -10.31 0.25
C CYS A 195 -5.41 -11.80 0.51
N ASN A 196 -4.15 -12.20 0.68
CA ASN A 196 -3.82 -13.51 1.27
C ASN A 196 -3.81 -13.39 2.79
N THR A 197 -3.31 -12.26 3.29
CA THR A 197 -3.07 -11.99 4.70
C THR A 197 -3.62 -10.62 5.05
N VAL A 198 -4.05 -10.45 6.28
CA VAL A 198 -4.46 -9.15 6.83
C VAL A 198 -3.76 -8.88 8.15
N ALA A 199 -3.47 -7.60 8.38
CA ALA A 199 -3.04 -7.09 9.67
C ALA A 199 -4.00 -5.99 10.13
N ILE A 200 -4.60 -6.14 11.31
CA ILE A 200 -5.53 -5.16 11.89
C ILE A 200 -4.76 -4.27 12.86
N LEU A 201 -4.74 -2.98 12.54
CA LEU A 201 -4.16 -1.93 13.38
C LEU A 201 -5.25 -1.24 14.18
N LYS A 202 -5.09 -1.21 15.52
CA LYS A 202 -5.95 -0.49 16.46
C LYS A 202 -5.08 0.28 17.45
N GLU A 203 -5.33 1.58 17.58
CA GLU A 203 -4.62 2.45 18.53
C GLU A 203 -3.10 2.30 18.51
N GLY A 204 -2.55 2.18 17.29
CA GLY A 204 -1.11 2.06 17.07
C GLY A 204 -0.50 0.69 17.37
N LYS A 205 -1.31 -0.36 17.55
CA LYS A 205 -0.86 -1.75 17.73
C LYS A 205 -1.47 -2.68 16.72
N ILE A 206 -0.72 -3.70 16.31
CA ILE A 206 -1.28 -4.84 15.57
C ILE A 206 -2.01 -5.73 16.58
N ILE A 207 -3.32 -5.87 16.39
CA ILE A 207 -4.18 -6.70 17.25
C ILE A 207 -4.51 -8.05 16.62
N LEU A 208 -4.33 -8.16 15.28
CA LEU A 208 -4.46 -9.41 14.54
C LEU A 208 -3.53 -9.36 13.33
N HIS A 209 -2.84 -10.45 13.04
CA HIS A 209 -2.09 -10.67 11.80
C HIS A 209 -2.20 -12.15 11.44
N ASP A 210 -2.96 -12.47 10.40
CA ASP A 210 -3.20 -13.86 9.99
C ASP A 210 -3.57 -13.97 8.50
N GLU A 211 -3.52 -15.18 7.97
CA GLU A 211 -4.03 -15.50 6.64
C GLU A 211 -5.55 -15.35 6.60
N ILE A 212 -6.06 -14.79 5.50
CA ILE A 212 -7.51 -14.60 5.31
C ILE A 212 -8.28 -15.91 5.47
N GLN A 213 -7.73 -17.01 4.99
CA GLN A 213 -8.40 -18.33 5.06
C GLN A 213 -8.64 -18.80 6.49
N ASN A 214 -7.73 -18.47 7.42
CA ASN A 214 -7.89 -18.80 8.84
C ASN A 214 -8.99 -17.96 9.49
N ILE A 215 -9.14 -16.72 9.05
CA ILE A 215 -10.08 -15.75 9.61
C ILE A 215 -11.51 -16.05 9.14
N ILE A 216 -11.71 -16.27 7.84
CA ILE A 216 -13.04 -16.46 7.24
C ILE A 216 -13.60 -17.89 7.37
N GLY A 217 -12.81 -18.84 7.88
CA GLY A 217 -13.22 -20.23 8.06
C GLY A 217 -14.41 -20.40 9.03
N GLU A 218 -14.60 -19.47 9.95
CA GLU A 218 -15.67 -19.49 10.97
C GLU A 218 -16.54 -18.21 10.95
N SER A 219 -16.07 -17.12 10.33
CA SER A 219 -16.77 -15.81 10.33
C SER A 219 -16.30 -14.95 9.15
N SER A 220 -16.96 -13.81 8.87
CA SER A 220 -16.47 -12.83 7.89
C SER A 220 -15.34 -11.97 8.48
N LEU A 221 -14.49 -11.38 7.63
CA LEU A 221 -13.48 -10.42 8.08
C LEU A 221 -14.12 -9.22 8.82
N GLU A 222 -15.35 -8.85 8.45
CA GLU A 222 -16.12 -7.81 9.13
C GLU A 222 -16.46 -8.18 10.57
N SER A 223 -16.97 -9.40 10.82
CA SER A 223 -17.27 -9.86 12.19
C SER A 223 -15.99 -9.94 13.04
N THR A 224 -14.92 -10.49 12.49
CA THR A 224 -13.62 -10.54 13.18
C THR A 224 -13.08 -9.13 13.50
N PHE A 225 -13.21 -8.20 12.56
CA PHE A 225 -12.83 -6.82 12.79
C PHE A 225 -13.66 -6.17 13.92
N MET A 226 -14.97 -6.37 13.93
CA MET A 226 -15.86 -5.86 14.96
C MET A 226 -15.56 -6.47 16.34
N GLU A 227 -15.31 -7.77 16.42
CA GLU A 227 -14.89 -8.44 17.65
C GLU A 227 -13.57 -7.89 18.17
N ALA A 228 -12.57 -7.77 17.31
CA ALA A 228 -11.27 -7.18 17.66
C ALA A 228 -11.39 -5.72 18.14
N GLN A 229 -12.40 -4.98 17.68
CA GLN A 229 -12.68 -3.62 18.20
C GLN A 229 -13.29 -3.64 19.61
N VAL A 230 -14.01 -4.69 20.00
CA VAL A 230 -14.75 -4.77 21.29
C VAL A 230 -13.88 -5.38 22.41
N TYR A 231 -12.92 -6.25 22.10
CA TYR A 231 -12.24 -7.10 23.09
C TYR A 231 -11.37 -6.33 24.13
N GLU A 232 -10.97 -5.08 23.88
CA GLU A 232 -10.23 -4.27 24.89
C GLU A 232 -11.11 -3.50 25.89
N GLY A 233 -12.43 -3.59 25.77
CA GLY A 233 -13.37 -3.01 26.74
C GLY A 233 -13.49 -3.79 28.06
N LYS A 234 -12.86 -4.95 28.20
CA LYS A 234 -13.04 -5.85 29.37
C LYS A 234 -11.80 -6.12 30.21
N THR A 235 -10.64 -5.53 29.92
CA THR A 235 -9.40 -5.77 30.70
C THR A 235 -8.99 -4.63 31.62
N SER A 236 -9.93 -3.85 32.11
CA SER A 236 -9.63 -2.87 33.17
C SER A 236 -10.77 -2.80 34.21
N VAL A 237 -11.08 -3.96 34.83
CA VAL A 237 -11.70 -4.00 36.17
C VAL A 237 -11.20 -5.29 36.84
N ASN A 238 -10.10 -5.15 37.56
CA ASN A 238 -9.83 -5.76 38.87
C ASN A 238 -8.55 -5.20 39.45
#